data_6c2d8bd4a06dbef15864248980d2c24e
#
_entry.id   6c2d8bd4a06dbef15864248980d2c24e
#
_cell.length_a   1.000
_cell.length_b   1.000
_cell.length_c   1.000
_cell.angle_alpha   90.00
_cell.angle_beta   90.00
_cell.angle_gamma   90.00
#
_symmetry.space_group_name_H-M   'P 1'
#
loop_
_entity.id
_entity.type
_entity.pdbx_description
1 polymer ?
#
loop_
_entity_poly.entity_id
_entity_poly.type
_entity_poly.pdbx_seq_one_letter_code
_entity_poly.pdbx_strand_id
1 'polypeptide(L)'
;MTFSIAGRCPDTGDIGYAVTTSSVCVGARVGAVADGCVVFSQARTDPRLHAVGLAAWAEINSAQAVLDAMHKAAHAPHWRQLGVLPAVGEPLHLTGESCLPHCGGLTGADSLALGNFLGSDDVLPDMIHAFETGTNTLAERLVAALQAGEAAGSERDPLQSAAVVV
;
A
#
# COMPACT_ATOMS: atom_id res chain seq x y z
N MET A 1 -4.61 -12.09 0.76
CA MET A 1 -3.99 -11.84 2.05
C MET A 1 -2.71 -11.07 1.80
N THR A 2 -2.51 -9.95 2.42
CA THR A 2 -1.41 -9.06 2.02
C THR A 2 -1.27 -7.94 3.04
N PHE A 3 -0.06 -7.52 3.34
CA PHE A 3 0.19 -6.21 3.92
C PHE A 3 1.25 -5.46 3.13
N SER A 4 1.07 -4.17 3.01
CA SER A 4 1.87 -3.28 2.18
C SER A 4 2.03 -1.92 2.83
N ILE A 5 3.09 -1.22 2.49
CA ILE A 5 3.32 0.15 2.87
C ILE A 5 3.84 0.94 1.68
N ALA A 6 3.25 2.10 1.42
CA ALA A 6 3.84 3.13 0.58
C ALA A 6 4.48 4.18 1.47
N GLY A 7 5.57 4.77 1.01
CA GLY A 7 6.29 5.81 1.73
C GLY A 7 6.92 6.83 0.80
N ARG A 8 7.11 8.03 1.32
CA ARG A 8 7.85 9.12 0.67
C ARG A 8 8.92 9.66 1.61
N CYS A 9 9.95 10.24 1.05
CA CYS A 9 11.00 10.93 1.77
C CYS A 9 10.99 12.41 1.39
N PRO A 10 10.52 13.32 2.27
CA PRO A 10 10.47 14.75 1.97
C PRO A 10 11.84 15.36 1.66
N ASP A 11 12.91 14.82 2.25
CA ASP A 11 14.27 15.35 2.10
C ASP A 11 14.87 15.02 0.73
N THR A 12 14.62 13.84 0.18
CA THR A 12 15.20 13.38 -1.11
C THR A 12 14.22 13.48 -2.26
N GLY A 13 12.92 13.53 -1.98
CA GLY A 13 11.85 13.43 -2.99
C GLY A 13 11.56 12.01 -3.46
N ASP A 14 12.26 11.01 -2.91
CA ASP A 14 11.99 9.61 -3.24
C ASP A 14 10.59 9.18 -2.79
N ILE A 15 9.97 8.34 -3.59
CA ILE A 15 8.68 7.72 -3.30
C ILE A 15 8.69 6.25 -3.73
N GLY A 16 8.04 5.40 -2.96
CA GLY A 16 8.05 3.99 -3.27
C GLY A 16 7.12 3.18 -2.38
N TYR A 17 7.20 1.86 -2.49
CA TYR A 17 6.41 0.95 -1.66
C TYR A 17 7.11 -0.36 -1.39
N ALA A 18 6.67 -1.03 -0.33
CA ALA A 18 6.97 -2.42 -0.06
C ALA A 18 5.70 -3.22 0.19
N VAL A 19 5.73 -4.49 -0.15
CA VAL A 19 4.59 -5.40 0.00
C VAL A 19 5.04 -6.82 0.24
N THR A 20 4.29 -7.57 1.05
CA THR A 20 4.47 -9.00 1.25
C THR A 20 3.13 -9.73 1.35
N THR A 21 3.13 -11.03 1.06
CA THR A 21 1.91 -11.84 1.00
C THR A 21 2.21 -13.34 1.06
N SER A 22 1.22 -14.13 1.49
CA SER A 22 1.21 -15.61 1.43
C SER A 22 0.99 -16.19 0.03
N SER A 23 1.04 -15.39 -1.03
CA SER A 23 0.93 -15.86 -2.40
C SER A 23 2.15 -15.47 -3.23
N VAL A 24 2.34 -16.08 -4.39
CA VAL A 24 3.52 -15.84 -5.23
C VAL A 24 3.42 -14.52 -6.03
N CYS A 25 4.56 -13.95 -6.44
CA CYS A 25 4.69 -12.85 -7.39
C CYS A 25 3.95 -11.57 -6.99
N VAL A 26 3.97 -11.19 -5.71
CA VAL A 26 3.23 -10.03 -5.19
C VAL A 26 3.66 -8.71 -5.85
N GLY A 27 4.95 -8.54 -6.10
CA GLY A 27 5.51 -7.32 -6.70
C GLY A 27 4.98 -6.99 -8.10
N ALA A 28 4.49 -8.01 -8.83
CA ALA A 28 3.96 -7.82 -10.18
C ALA A 28 2.48 -7.37 -10.21
N ARG A 29 1.78 -7.29 -9.06
CA ARG A 29 0.31 -7.17 -9.09
C ARG A 29 -0.33 -6.30 -8.02
N VAL A 30 0.37 -5.88 -6.99
CA VAL A 30 -0.25 -5.18 -5.86
C VAL A 30 -0.06 -3.67 -5.91
N GLY A 31 1.08 -3.20 -6.33
CA GLY A 31 1.40 -1.78 -6.38
C GLY A 31 2.08 -1.35 -7.67
N ALA A 32 2.01 -0.07 -7.94
CA ALA A 32 2.79 0.62 -8.97
C ALA A 32 3.16 2.02 -8.51
N VAL A 33 4.28 2.53 -9.02
CA VAL A 33 4.73 3.90 -8.76
C VAL A 33 5.14 4.56 -10.06
N ALA A 34 4.71 5.78 -10.27
CA ALA A 34 5.15 6.65 -11.36
C ALA A 34 4.85 8.11 -11.04
N ASP A 35 5.70 9.01 -11.53
CA ASP A 35 5.49 10.47 -11.52
C ASP A 35 5.09 11.05 -10.14
N GLY A 36 5.69 10.52 -9.07
CA GLY A 36 5.41 10.99 -7.71
C GLY A 36 4.08 10.49 -7.12
N CYS A 37 3.58 9.35 -7.58
CA CYS A 37 2.40 8.71 -7.03
C CYS A 37 2.59 7.20 -6.90
N VAL A 38 2.25 6.64 -5.73
CA VAL A 38 2.09 5.20 -5.52
C VAL A 38 0.61 4.86 -5.51
N VAL A 39 0.25 3.80 -6.22
CA VAL A 39 -1.10 3.25 -6.21
C VAL A 39 -1.10 1.77 -5.83
N PHE A 40 -2.09 1.37 -5.04
CA PHE A 40 -2.30 -0.02 -4.64
C PHE A 40 -3.65 -0.57 -5.10
N SER A 41 -3.64 -1.82 -5.55
CA SER A 41 -4.85 -2.64 -5.72
C SER A 41 -4.58 -4.01 -5.11
N GLN A 42 -5.11 -4.28 -3.92
CA GLN A 42 -4.89 -5.52 -3.17
C GLN A 42 -6.17 -6.10 -2.59
N ALA A 43 -6.06 -7.11 -1.72
CA ALA A 43 -7.09 -8.07 -1.33
C ALA A 43 -7.46 -8.94 -2.55
N ARG A 44 -8.52 -8.64 -3.27
CA ARG A 44 -8.72 -9.23 -4.60
C ARG A 44 -8.02 -8.33 -5.64
N THR A 45 -6.75 -8.63 -5.93
CA THR A 45 -5.90 -7.78 -6.77
C THR A 45 -6.41 -7.62 -8.20
N ASP A 46 -6.23 -6.41 -8.77
CA ASP A 46 -6.47 -6.12 -10.18
C ASP A 46 -5.40 -5.16 -10.70
N PRO A 47 -4.30 -5.67 -11.28
CA PRO A 47 -3.20 -4.84 -11.75
C PRO A 47 -3.60 -3.81 -12.83
N ARG A 48 -4.73 -4.02 -13.53
CA ARG A 48 -5.22 -3.06 -14.54
C ARG A 48 -5.59 -1.71 -13.91
N LEU A 49 -5.96 -1.72 -12.63
CA LEU A 49 -6.29 -0.49 -11.90
C LEU A 49 -5.09 0.41 -11.66
N HIS A 50 -3.86 -0.12 -11.69
CA HIS A 50 -2.66 0.70 -11.58
C HIS A 50 -2.56 1.69 -12.75
N ALA A 51 -2.75 1.22 -13.98
CA ALA A 51 -2.72 2.08 -15.16
C ALA A 51 -3.84 3.14 -15.11
N VAL A 52 -5.03 2.77 -14.63
CA VAL A 52 -6.16 3.71 -14.44
C VAL A 52 -5.80 4.80 -13.42
N GLY A 53 -5.24 4.40 -12.27
CA GLY A 53 -4.86 5.34 -11.22
C GLY A 53 -3.75 6.30 -11.65
N LEU A 54 -2.69 5.77 -12.25
CA LEU A 54 -1.56 6.58 -12.71
C LEU A 54 -1.94 7.50 -13.88
N ALA A 55 -2.86 7.09 -14.76
CA ALA A 55 -3.39 7.97 -15.80
C ALA A 55 -4.20 9.13 -15.19
N ALA A 56 -5.06 8.85 -14.21
CA ALA A 56 -5.81 9.90 -13.50
C ALA A 56 -4.89 10.85 -12.74
N TRP A 57 -3.79 10.34 -12.16
CA TRP A 57 -2.77 11.16 -11.51
C TRP A 57 -2.11 12.12 -12.50
N ALA A 58 -1.69 11.64 -13.66
CA ALA A 58 -1.04 12.45 -14.69
C ALA A 58 -1.96 13.58 -15.23
N GLU A 59 -3.28 13.36 -15.23
CA GLU A 59 -4.25 14.36 -15.71
C GLU A 59 -4.60 15.41 -14.64
N ILE A 60 -4.81 15.01 -13.39
CA ILE A 60 -5.43 15.88 -12.36
C ILE A 60 -4.50 16.15 -11.19
N ASN A 61 -3.51 15.29 -10.94
CA ASN A 61 -2.58 15.39 -9.80
C ASN A 61 -3.31 15.49 -8.44
N SER A 62 -4.32 14.63 -8.25
CA SER A 62 -5.17 14.59 -7.05
C SER A 62 -5.37 13.14 -6.58
N ALA A 63 -4.98 12.84 -5.35
CA ALA A 63 -5.17 11.52 -4.75
C ALA A 63 -6.65 11.09 -4.74
N GLN A 64 -7.58 12.03 -4.52
CA GLN A 64 -9.02 11.74 -4.56
C GLN A 64 -9.46 11.34 -5.97
N ALA A 65 -9.02 12.05 -7.00
CA ALA A 65 -9.36 11.72 -8.39
C ALA A 65 -8.80 10.35 -8.79
N VAL A 66 -7.60 10.00 -8.34
CA VAL A 66 -6.99 8.67 -8.54
C VAL A 66 -7.85 7.59 -7.89
N LEU A 67 -8.18 7.76 -6.60
CA LEU A 67 -8.96 6.79 -5.85
C LEU A 67 -10.36 6.58 -6.47
N ASP A 68 -11.02 7.66 -6.85
CA ASP A 68 -12.34 7.64 -7.50
C ASP A 68 -12.29 6.94 -8.86
N ALA A 69 -11.26 7.23 -9.67
CA ALA A 69 -11.08 6.58 -10.97
C ALA A 69 -10.84 5.07 -10.82
N MET A 70 -9.96 4.68 -9.90
CA MET A 70 -9.69 3.27 -9.61
C MET A 70 -10.94 2.55 -9.08
N HIS A 71 -11.67 3.16 -8.14
CA HIS A 71 -12.90 2.61 -7.57
C HIS A 71 -14.00 2.43 -8.65
N LYS A 72 -14.18 3.43 -9.49
CA LYS A 72 -15.17 3.39 -10.60
C LYS A 72 -14.83 2.31 -11.64
N ALA A 73 -13.55 2.11 -11.93
CA ALA A 73 -13.08 1.10 -12.89
C ALA A 73 -13.05 -0.33 -12.30
N ALA A 74 -13.06 -0.45 -10.98
CA ALA A 74 -12.93 -1.73 -10.30
C ALA A 74 -14.16 -2.63 -10.51
N HIS A 75 -13.94 -3.83 -11.02
CA HIS A 75 -14.95 -4.87 -10.96
C HIS A 75 -15.06 -5.41 -9.53
N ALA A 76 -16.26 -5.45 -8.94
CA ALA A 76 -16.51 -5.88 -7.56
C ALA A 76 -15.64 -5.12 -6.52
N PRO A 77 -15.79 -3.79 -6.38
CA PRO A 77 -14.95 -2.97 -5.50
C PRO A 77 -15.07 -3.35 -4.02
N HIS A 78 -16.18 -3.95 -3.59
CA HIS A 78 -16.41 -4.44 -2.24
C HIS A 78 -15.42 -5.55 -1.80
N TRP A 79 -14.69 -6.18 -2.74
CA TRP A 79 -13.65 -7.18 -2.47
C TRP A 79 -12.23 -6.62 -2.54
N ARG A 80 -12.06 -5.31 -2.70
CA ARG A 80 -10.74 -4.73 -2.98
C ARG A 80 -10.30 -3.77 -1.89
N GLN A 81 -8.98 -3.65 -1.74
CA GLN A 81 -8.36 -2.53 -1.08
C GLN A 81 -7.63 -1.70 -2.12
N LEU A 82 -7.90 -0.40 -2.12
CA LEU A 82 -7.25 0.58 -2.98
C LEU A 82 -6.49 1.57 -2.10
N GLY A 83 -5.34 2.02 -2.55
CA GLY A 83 -4.56 3.02 -1.85
C GLY A 83 -3.83 3.94 -2.81
N VAL A 84 -3.64 5.18 -2.38
CA VAL A 84 -2.94 6.23 -3.12
C VAL A 84 -2.07 7.00 -2.15
N LEU A 85 -0.77 7.04 -2.41
CA LEU A 85 0.17 7.93 -1.73
C LEU A 85 0.77 8.89 -2.76
N PRO A 86 0.44 10.18 -2.72
CA PRO A 86 1.10 11.18 -3.56
C PRO A 86 2.44 11.63 -2.93
N ALA A 87 3.36 12.13 -3.73
CA ALA A 87 4.59 12.76 -3.24
C ALA A 87 4.30 14.00 -2.40
N VAL A 88 3.20 14.71 -2.67
CA VAL A 88 2.72 15.86 -1.91
C VAL A 88 1.21 15.76 -1.73
N GLY A 89 0.73 15.97 -0.52
CA GLY A 89 -0.70 15.87 -0.16
C GLY A 89 -1.00 14.66 0.72
N GLU A 90 -2.27 14.50 1.07
CA GLU A 90 -2.72 13.45 1.98
C GLU A 90 -2.85 12.09 1.28
N PRO A 91 -2.35 11.01 1.91
CA PRO A 91 -2.61 9.66 1.46
C PRO A 91 -4.09 9.32 1.60
N LEU A 92 -4.63 8.52 0.68
CA LEU A 92 -6.01 8.08 0.72
C LEU A 92 -6.11 6.57 0.51
N HIS A 93 -7.11 5.95 1.12
CA HIS A 93 -7.39 4.54 0.91
C HIS A 93 -8.87 4.19 1.01
N LEU A 94 -9.21 3.01 0.49
CA LEU A 94 -10.52 2.39 0.57
C LEU A 94 -10.35 0.90 0.82
N THR A 95 -11.08 0.36 1.80
CA THR A 95 -11.20 -1.08 2.04
C THR A 95 -12.64 -1.49 1.82
N GLY A 96 -12.85 -2.39 0.87
CA GLY A 96 -14.18 -2.91 0.55
C GLY A 96 -14.75 -3.78 1.68
N GLU A 97 -16.05 -3.72 1.86
CA GLU A 97 -16.78 -4.37 2.97
C GLU A 97 -16.69 -5.89 3.01
N SER A 98 -16.37 -6.52 1.88
CA SER A 98 -16.22 -7.97 1.75
C SER A 98 -14.76 -8.44 1.87
N CYS A 99 -13.80 -7.56 2.18
CA CYS A 99 -12.44 -7.97 2.50
C CYS A 99 -12.43 -8.88 3.72
N LEU A 100 -11.51 -9.87 3.74
CA LEU A 100 -11.42 -10.81 4.85
C LEU A 100 -11.09 -10.09 6.17
N PRO A 101 -11.62 -10.58 7.31
CA PRO A 101 -11.47 -9.94 8.62
C PRO A 101 -10.03 -9.57 8.99
N HIS A 102 -9.88 -8.62 9.92
CA HIS A 102 -8.63 -7.93 10.23
C HIS A 102 -8.04 -7.30 8.97
N CYS A 103 -8.78 -6.34 8.42
CA CYS A 103 -8.40 -5.60 7.23
C CYS A 103 -8.63 -4.11 7.45
N GLY A 104 -7.83 -3.29 6.78
CA GLY A 104 -7.95 -1.84 6.86
C GLY A 104 -6.77 -1.13 6.23
N GLY A 105 -6.73 0.17 6.44
CA GLY A 105 -5.60 1.03 6.10
C GLY A 105 -5.35 2.03 7.22
N LEU A 106 -4.10 2.47 7.31
CA LEU A 106 -3.64 3.49 8.25
C LEU A 106 -2.70 4.46 7.54
N THR A 107 -2.90 5.75 7.74
CA THR A 107 -2.06 6.81 7.18
C THR A 107 -1.12 7.35 8.25
N GLY A 108 0.16 7.51 7.90
CA GLY A 108 1.14 8.29 8.65
C GLY A 108 1.33 9.67 8.02
N ALA A 109 2.32 10.42 8.49
CA ALA A 109 2.68 11.71 7.92
C ALA A 109 3.20 11.58 6.48
N ASP A 110 4.07 10.57 6.25
CA ASP A 110 4.72 10.30 4.97
C ASP A 110 4.52 8.87 4.47
N SER A 111 3.48 8.19 4.98
CA SER A 111 3.24 6.78 4.68
C SER A 111 1.76 6.40 4.63
N LEU A 112 1.50 5.28 3.97
CA LEU A 112 0.19 4.61 3.90
C LEU A 112 0.40 3.11 4.01
N ALA A 113 -0.10 2.50 5.07
CA ALA A 113 -0.14 1.05 5.24
C ALA A 113 -1.53 0.48 4.94
N LEU A 114 -1.58 -0.64 4.24
CA LEU A 114 -2.79 -1.41 3.97
C LEU A 114 -2.59 -2.86 4.35
N GLY A 115 -3.64 -3.51 4.85
CA GLY A 115 -3.59 -4.93 5.15
C GLY A 115 -4.94 -5.62 5.10
N ASN A 116 -4.92 -6.91 4.83
CA ASN A 116 -6.11 -7.76 4.84
C ASN A 116 -5.76 -9.17 5.30
N PHE A 117 -6.67 -9.78 6.07
CA PHE A 117 -6.48 -11.07 6.70
C PHE A 117 -5.25 -11.09 7.61
N LEU A 118 -5.08 -10.03 8.38
CA LEU A 118 -3.98 -9.86 9.31
C LEU A 118 -4.13 -10.79 10.53
N GLY A 119 -3.00 -11.10 11.14
CA GLY A 119 -2.95 -11.90 12.37
C GLY A 119 -3.24 -11.08 13.63
N SER A 120 -3.01 -9.77 13.59
CA SER A 120 -3.19 -8.84 14.70
C SER A 120 -3.60 -7.46 14.20
N ASP A 121 -4.27 -6.68 15.04
CA ASP A 121 -4.59 -5.28 14.78
C ASP A 121 -3.38 -4.35 14.94
N ASP A 122 -2.28 -4.84 15.52
CA ASP A 122 -1.04 -4.07 15.71
C ASP A 122 -0.18 -4.00 14.43
N VAL A 123 -0.45 -4.83 13.42
CA VAL A 123 0.37 -4.92 12.19
C VAL A 123 0.53 -3.56 11.51
N LEU A 124 -0.57 -2.87 11.24
CA LEU A 124 -0.50 -1.57 10.53
C LEU A 124 0.08 -0.45 11.39
N PRO A 125 -0.29 -0.32 12.68
CA PRO A 125 0.35 0.64 13.58
C PRO A 125 1.87 0.47 13.67
N ASP A 126 2.36 -0.76 13.84
CA ASP A 126 3.79 -1.02 13.97
C ASP A 126 4.53 -0.77 12.66
N MET A 127 3.91 -1.07 11.51
CA MET A 127 4.47 -0.72 10.19
C MET A 127 4.64 0.80 10.03
N ILE A 128 3.61 1.58 10.33
CA ILE A 128 3.66 3.05 10.27
C ILE A 128 4.73 3.58 11.23
N HIS A 129 4.73 3.11 12.47
CA HIS A 129 5.71 3.54 13.47
C HIS A 129 7.14 3.28 13.03
N ALA A 130 7.44 2.07 12.56
CA ALA A 130 8.79 1.71 12.09
C ALA A 130 9.22 2.54 10.87
N PHE A 131 8.31 2.84 9.96
CA PHE A 131 8.59 3.69 8.82
C PHE A 131 8.86 5.14 9.22
N GLU A 132 7.97 5.76 10.00
CA GLU A 132 8.04 7.18 10.35
C GLU A 132 9.22 7.51 11.28
N THR A 133 9.66 6.56 12.12
CA THR A 133 10.79 6.75 13.01
C THR A 133 12.15 6.35 12.41
N GLY A 134 12.14 5.69 11.27
CA GLY A 134 13.35 5.26 10.57
C GLY A 134 14.14 6.44 9.99
N THR A 135 15.48 6.38 10.08
CA THR A 135 16.41 7.43 9.58
C THR A 135 17.25 6.98 8.39
N ASN A 136 17.06 5.75 7.91
CA ASN A 136 17.77 5.14 6.80
C ASN A 136 17.19 5.59 5.43
N THR A 137 17.72 5.03 4.35
CA THR A 137 17.16 5.23 3.00
C THR A 137 15.70 4.80 2.93
N LEU A 138 14.96 5.35 1.98
CA LEU A 138 13.54 5.01 1.79
C LEU A 138 13.33 3.49 1.66
N ALA A 139 14.16 2.81 0.85
CA ALA A 139 14.08 1.37 0.68
C ALA A 139 14.25 0.60 1.99
N GLU A 140 15.22 0.99 2.82
CA GLU A 140 15.47 0.36 4.12
C GLU A 140 14.34 0.62 5.11
N ARG A 141 13.77 1.83 5.13
CA ARG A 141 12.59 2.16 5.95
C ARG A 141 11.36 1.34 5.54
N LEU A 142 11.14 1.15 4.24
CA LEU A 142 10.06 0.31 3.71
C LEU A 142 10.23 -1.16 4.10
N VAL A 143 11.46 -1.69 4.04
CA VAL A 143 11.76 -3.06 4.50
C VAL A 143 11.56 -3.19 6.01
N ALA A 144 12.07 -2.24 6.81
CA ALA A 144 11.90 -2.23 8.26
C ALA A 144 10.41 -2.23 8.65
N ALA A 145 9.57 -1.49 7.94
CA ALA A 145 8.12 -1.49 8.15
C ALA A 145 7.49 -2.88 7.88
N LEU A 146 7.89 -3.59 6.81
CA LEU A 146 7.40 -4.95 6.58
C LEU A 146 7.85 -5.91 7.69
N GLN A 147 9.10 -5.79 8.17
CA GLN A 147 9.62 -6.61 9.27
C GLN A 147 8.86 -6.33 10.58
N ALA A 148 8.55 -5.07 10.87
CA ALA A 148 7.72 -4.71 12.02
C ALA A 148 6.31 -5.31 11.92
N GLY A 149 5.68 -5.24 10.77
CA GLY A 149 4.36 -5.86 10.53
C GLY A 149 4.40 -7.38 10.66
N GLU A 150 5.46 -8.03 10.20
CA GLU A 150 5.67 -9.47 10.39
C GLU A 150 5.79 -9.82 11.88
N ALA A 151 6.59 -9.06 12.62
CA ALA A 151 6.79 -9.27 14.06
C ALA A 151 5.51 -9.00 14.88
N ALA A 152 4.70 -8.04 14.48
CA ALA A 152 3.42 -7.67 15.11
C ALA A 152 2.29 -8.69 14.91
N GLY A 153 2.48 -9.69 14.05
CA GLY A 153 1.47 -10.72 13.82
C GLY A 153 1.32 -11.15 12.36
N SER A 154 1.92 -10.43 11.42
CA SER A 154 1.92 -10.81 10.00
C SER A 154 0.50 -10.93 9.41
N GLU A 155 0.37 -11.74 8.39
CA GLU A 155 -0.90 -12.32 7.95
C GLU A 155 -1.00 -13.77 8.45
N ARG A 156 -2.21 -14.35 8.39
CA ARG A 156 -2.49 -15.65 9.00
C ARG A 156 -1.82 -16.84 8.30
N ASP A 157 -1.45 -16.68 7.04
CA ASP A 157 -0.78 -17.72 6.27
C ASP A 157 0.72 -17.40 6.11
N PRO A 158 1.60 -18.41 5.92
CA PRO A 158 3.03 -18.19 5.74
C PRO A 158 3.34 -17.30 4.53
N LEU A 159 4.20 -16.30 4.70
CA LEU A 159 4.64 -15.41 3.63
C LEU A 159 5.40 -16.17 2.54
N GLN A 160 5.14 -15.88 1.27
CA GLN A 160 5.75 -16.55 0.12
C GLN A 160 6.45 -15.59 -0.85
N SER A 161 6.07 -14.33 -0.88
CA SER A 161 6.73 -13.34 -1.72
C SER A 161 6.68 -11.95 -1.12
N ALA A 162 7.72 -11.18 -1.42
CA ALA A 162 7.82 -9.77 -1.07
C ALA A 162 8.44 -8.98 -2.23
N ALA A 163 8.20 -7.66 -2.25
CA ALA A 163 8.82 -6.74 -3.18
C ALA A 163 9.00 -5.36 -2.54
N VAL A 164 10.04 -4.66 -2.99
CA VAL A 164 10.30 -3.25 -2.70
C VAL A 164 10.54 -2.54 -4.02
N VAL A 165 9.94 -1.39 -4.20
CA VAL A 165 10.11 -0.52 -5.38
C VAL A 165 10.27 0.92 -4.88
N VAL A 166 11.30 1.61 -5.34
CA VAL A 166 11.58 3.03 -5.08
C VAL A 166 11.87 3.72 -6.40
#